data_fe16b4231e1c4b71ed6a8c2d92d91a3d
#
_entry.id   fe16b4231e1c4b71ed6a8c2d92d91a3d
#
_cell.length_a   1.000
_cell.length_b   1.000
_cell.length_c   1.000
_cell.angle_alpha   90.00
_cell.angle_beta   90.00
_cell.angle_gamma   90.00
#
_symmetry.space_group_name_H-M   'P 1'
#
loop_
_entity.id
_entity.type
_entity.pdbx_description
1 polymer ?
#
loop_
_entity_poly.entity_id
_entity_poly.type
_entity_poly.pdbx_seq_one_letter_code
_entity_poly.pdbx_strand_id
1 'polypeptide(L)'
;FRISCPYFTTAPYFRKRSIVPPGQDPKEIMALVVAKATSLKLTVSIAKSKIVPLTKPFKYCKAKFTLTETGRVIMCGNRDGMKRARRKIKTFHGRIERGEMSYEDLWTSVNGMLAYFEGYNDHRRVLRLRRLFYAIFGFSPEHIEDFRMRGANHEVHCAQALQEGRS
;
A
#
# COMPACT_ATOMS: atom_id res chain seq x y z
N PHE A 1 13.76 -19.55 -10.18
CA PHE A 1 13.12 -18.70 -11.19
C PHE A 1 11.62 -18.57 -10.89
N ARG A 2 11.04 -17.45 -11.27
CA ARG A 2 9.62 -17.19 -11.08
C ARG A 2 8.96 -16.92 -12.41
N ILE A 3 7.86 -17.59 -12.69
CA ILE A 3 7.01 -17.34 -13.84
C ILE A 3 5.89 -16.41 -13.39
N SER A 4 5.77 -15.25 -14.00
CA SER A 4 4.64 -14.35 -13.83
C SER A 4 3.85 -14.33 -15.12
N CYS A 5 2.72 -15.03 -15.17
CA CYS A 5 1.72 -14.91 -16.23
C CYS A 5 0.68 -13.87 -15.80
N PRO A 6 0.71 -12.66 -16.36
CA PRO A 6 -0.33 -11.68 -16.09
C PRO A 6 -1.44 -11.81 -17.15
N TYR A 7 -2.62 -12.00 -16.76
CA TYR A 7 -3.87 -11.88 -17.50
C TYR A 7 -4.37 -13.11 -18.27
N PHE A 8 -5.42 -13.68 -17.74
CA PHE A 8 -6.45 -14.36 -18.48
C PHE A 8 -7.47 -13.32 -18.96
N THR A 9 -7.76 -13.27 -20.24
CA THR A 9 -8.71 -12.33 -20.84
C THR A 9 -10.11 -12.94 -20.94
N THR A 10 -10.76 -13.04 -19.82
CA THR A 10 -12.23 -12.95 -19.65
C THR A 10 -12.45 -12.61 -18.20
N ALA A 11 -13.04 -11.47 -17.92
CA ALA A 11 -13.12 -10.85 -16.60
C ALA A 11 -13.51 -11.82 -15.47
N PRO A 12 -12.78 -11.81 -14.31
CA PRO A 12 -11.85 -10.80 -13.81
C PRO A 12 -10.38 -11.22 -14.01
N TYR A 13 -9.49 -10.23 -14.15
CA TYR A 13 -8.05 -10.38 -14.36
C TYR A 13 -7.37 -11.27 -13.34
N PHE A 14 -7.07 -12.51 -13.69
CA PHE A 14 -6.41 -13.46 -12.81
C PHE A 14 -4.90 -13.44 -13.04
N ARG A 15 -4.13 -13.01 -12.05
CA ARG A 15 -2.67 -13.03 -12.09
C ARG A 15 -2.17 -14.32 -11.45
N LYS A 16 -1.74 -15.28 -12.23
CA LYS A 16 -1.09 -16.48 -11.72
C LYS A 16 0.42 -16.28 -11.63
N ARG A 17 1.03 -16.81 -10.58
CA ARG A 17 2.47 -16.79 -10.38
C ARG A 17 2.92 -18.13 -9.86
N SER A 18 4.04 -18.60 -10.39
CA SER A 18 4.64 -19.87 -9.99
C SER A 18 6.11 -19.65 -9.65
N ILE A 19 6.58 -20.32 -8.61
CA ILE A 19 8.00 -20.36 -8.26
C ILE A 19 8.53 -21.67 -8.85
N VAL A 20 9.60 -21.57 -9.62
CA VAL A 20 10.27 -22.73 -10.22
C VAL A 20 11.45 -23.11 -9.32
N PRO A 21 11.52 -24.34 -8.83
CA PRO A 21 12.64 -24.81 -8.02
C PRO A 21 13.94 -24.86 -8.84
N PRO A 22 15.10 -24.86 -8.17
CA PRO A 22 16.38 -25.05 -8.86
C PRO A 22 16.42 -26.41 -9.57
N GLY A 23 17.08 -26.45 -10.74
CA GLY A 23 17.18 -27.66 -11.56
C GLY A 23 16.08 -27.86 -12.61
N GLN A 24 15.03 -27.09 -12.61
CA GLN A 24 13.99 -27.13 -13.66
C GLN A 24 14.10 -25.93 -14.61
N ASP A 25 13.84 -26.17 -15.91
CA ASP A 25 13.82 -25.08 -16.89
C ASP A 25 12.53 -24.26 -16.71
N PRO A 26 12.65 -22.96 -16.41
CA PRO A 26 11.49 -22.07 -16.29
C PRO A 26 10.67 -21.94 -17.56
N LYS A 27 11.27 -22.16 -18.74
CA LYS A 27 10.56 -22.08 -20.04
C LYS A 27 9.64 -23.29 -20.23
N GLU A 28 10.09 -24.48 -19.85
CA GLU A 28 9.27 -25.71 -19.90
C GLU A 28 8.07 -25.59 -18.96
N ILE A 29 8.29 -25.13 -17.73
CA ILE A 29 7.20 -24.90 -16.77
C ILE A 29 6.22 -23.85 -17.30
N MET A 30 6.71 -22.81 -17.94
CA MET A 30 5.84 -21.81 -18.57
C MET A 30 4.99 -22.40 -19.69
N ALA A 31 5.56 -23.25 -20.54
CA ALA A 31 4.86 -23.95 -21.60
C ALA A 31 3.77 -24.86 -21.04
N LEU A 32 4.05 -25.63 -19.97
CA LEU A 32 3.07 -26.47 -19.28
C LEU A 32 1.92 -25.64 -18.70
N VAL A 33 2.22 -24.49 -18.08
CA VAL A 33 1.19 -23.58 -17.55
C VAL A 33 0.31 -23.02 -18.66
N VAL A 34 0.89 -22.65 -19.81
CA VAL A 34 0.15 -22.18 -20.97
C VAL A 34 -0.74 -23.30 -21.54
N ALA A 35 -0.20 -24.50 -21.74
CA ALA A 35 -0.95 -25.65 -22.23
C ALA A 35 -2.14 -25.98 -21.32
N LYS A 36 -1.91 -26.01 -19.99
CA LYS A 36 -2.99 -26.25 -19.02
C LYS A 36 -4.06 -25.14 -19.04
N ALA A 37 -3.64 -23.88 -19.16
CA ALA A 37 -4.57 -22.76 -19.27
C ALA A 37 -5.44 -22.89 -20.54
N THR A 38 -4.83 -23.23 -21.68
CA THR A 38 -5.54 -23.45 -22.94
C THR A 38 -6.54 -24.60 -22.83
N SER A 39 -6.20 -25.71 -22.17
CA SER A 39 -7.14 -26.83 -21.94
C SER A 39 -8.34 -26.41 -21.08
N LEU A 40 -8.21 -25.36 -20.27
CA LEU A 40 -9.28 -24.75 -19.47
C LEU A 40 -10.01 -23.61 -20.22
N LYS A 41 -9.78 -23.47 -21.52
CA LYS A 41 -10.33 -22.38 -22.35
C LYS A 41 -9.94 -20.97 -21.87
N LEU A 42 -8.77 -20.84 -21.21
CA LEU A 42 -8.25 -19.58 -20.69
C LEU A 42 -7.16 -19.05 -21.62
N THR A 43 -7.23 -17.79 -22.00
CA THR A 43 -6.23 -17.15 -22.85
C THR A 43 -5.10 -16.56 -22.02
N VAL A 44 -3.86 -16.96 -22.28
CA VAL A 44 -2.66 -16.44 -21.62
C VAL A 44 -2.00 -15.39 -22.51
N SER A 45 -1.82 -14.17 -22.00
CA SER A 45 -1.08 -13.14 -22.71
C SER A 45 0.43 -13.39 -22.59
N ILE A 46 1.02 -14.02 -23.60
CA ILE A 46 2.47 -14.31 -23.64
C ILE A 46 3.30 -13.02 -23.59
N ALA A 47 2.87 -11.97 -24.27
CA ALA A 47 3.56 -10.68 -24.27
C ALA A 47 3.69 -10.03 -22.88
N LYS A 48 2.78 -10.35 -21.97
CA LYS A 48 2.78 -9.88 -20.58
C LYS A 48 3.36 -10.90 -19.60
N SER A 49 3.64 -12.12 -20.03
CA SER A 49 4.25 -13.17 -19.23
C SER A 49 5.75 -12.97 -19.14
N LYS A 50 6.33 -13.09 -17.94
CA LYS A 50 7.75 -12.84 -17.72
C LYS A 50 8.34 -13.88 -16.78
N ILE A 51 9.50 -14.41 -17.15
CA ILE A 51 10.36 -15.20 -16.29
C ILE A 51 11.35 -14.23 -15.63
N VAL A 52 11.37 -14.19 -14.31
CA VAL A 52 12.23 -13.26 -13.56
C VAL A 52 13.02 -14.06 -12.53
N PRO A 53 14.36 -13.96 -12.48
CA PRO A 53 15.15 -14.57 -11.43
C PRO A 53 14.79 -13.96 -10.07
N LEU A 54 14.71 -14.80 -9.02
CA LEU A 54 14.32 -14.35 -7.67
C LEU A 54 15.35 -13.41 -7.03
N THR A 55 16.61 -13.47 -7.49
CA THR A 55 17.68 -12.55 -7.08
C THR A 55 17.45 -11.11 -7.57
N LYS A 56 16.69 -10.94 -8.66
CA LYS A 56 16.28 -9.60 -9.13
C LYS A 56 15.00 -9.14 -8.41
N PRO A 57 14.94 -7.86 -8.01
CA PRO A 57 13.75 -7.33 -7.35
C PRO A 57 12.50 -7.43 -8.22
N PHE A 58 11.44 -7.99 -7.70
CA PHE A 58 10.15 -8.07 -8.39
C PHE A 58 9.00 -7.50 -7.54
N LYS A 59 7.98 -6.98 -8.20
CA LYS A 59 6.79 -6.43 -7.54
C LYS A 59 5.71 -7.50 -7.35
N TYR A 60 5.16 -7.59 -6.15
CA TYR A 60 4.02 -8.45 -5.83
C TYR A 60 3.15 -7.82 -4.74
N CYS A 61 1.81 -7.87 -4.90
CA CYS A 61 0.86 -7.33 -3.92
C CYS A 61 1.26 -5.96 -3.37
N LYS A 62 1.63 -5.02 -4.27
CA LYS A 62 2.09 -3.67 -3.94
C LYS A 62 3.45 -3.60 -3.20
N ALA A 63 4.10 -4.73 -2.93
CA ALA A 63 5.43 -4.81 -2.35
C ALA A 63 6.49 -5.17 -3.39
N LYS A 64 7.74 -4.92 -3.05
CA LYS A 64 8.92 -5.31 -3.81
C LYS A 64 9.68 -6.36 -3.02
N PHE A 65 9.92 -7.50 -3.63
CA PHE A 65 10.62 -8.63 -3.02
C PHE A 65 11.96 -8.84 -3.70
N THR A 66 12.94 -9.24 -2.94
CA THR A 66 14.25 -9.66 -3.42
C THR A 66 14.71 -10.83 -2.56
N LEU A 67 15.16 -11.91 -3.19
CA LEU A 67 15.83 -13.01 -2.50
C LEU A 67 17.34 -12.74 -2.49
N THR A 68 17.96 -12.75 -1.32
CA THR A 68 19.40 -12.62 -1.17
C THR A 68 20.09 -13.97 -1.47
N GLU A 69 21.39 -13.95 -1.71
CA GLU A 69 22.20 -15.16 -1.90
C GLU A 69 22.19 -16.07 -0.67
N THR A 70 22.01 -15.50 0.52
CA THR A 70 21.87 -16.23 1.78
C THR A 70 20.48 -16.84 1.99
N GLY A 71 19.58 -16.78 0.99
CA GLY A 71 18.21 -17.29 1.08
C GLY A 71 17.23 -16.39 1.84
N ARG A 72 17.66 -15.22 2.33
CA ARG A 72 16.78 -14.28 3.03
C ARG A 72 15.90 -13.51 2.05
N VAL A 73 14.62 -13.42 2.33
CA VAL A 73 13.68 -12.61 1.56
C VAL A 73 13.64 -11.20 2.14
N ILE A 74 14.00 -10.22 1.31
CA ILE A 74 13.85 -8.79 1.64
C ILE A 74 12.54 -8.30 1.01
N MET A 75 11.67 -7.73 1.83
CA MET A 75 10.41 -7.16 1.40
C MET A 75 10.41 -5.66 1.69
N CYS A 76 10.10 -4.85 0.67
CA CYS A 76 10.04 -3.39 0.78
C CYS A 76 8.72 -2.88 0.20
N GLY A 77 8.18 -1.80 0.75
CA GLY A 77 7.04 -1.10 0.18
C GLY A 77 7.35 -0.54 -1.23
N ASN A 78 6.33 -0.36 -2.05
CA ASN A 78 6.52 0.18 -3.40
C ASN A 78 6.83 1.70 -3.36
N ARG A 79 7.76 2.17 -4.22
CA ARG A 79 8.09 3.60 -4.38
C ARG A 79 6.86 4.44 -4.74
N ASP A 80 5.97 3.90 -5.56
CA ASP A 80 4.74 4.60 -5.96
C ASP A 80 3.75 4.74 -4.79
N GLY A 81 3.72 3.78 -3.85
CA GLY A 81 2.99 3.87 -2.59
C GLY A 81 3.48 5.04 -1.73
N MET A 82 4.81 5.19 -1.63
CA MET A 82 5.42 6.30 -0.89
C MET A 82 5.12 7.67 -1.51
N LYS A 83 5.16 7.78 -2.85
CA LYS A 83 4.77 9.02 -3.54
C LYS A 83 3.31 9.38 -3.27
N ARG A 84 2.41 8.39 -3.32
CA ARG A 84 0.98 8.60 -3.02
C ARG A 84 0.74 9.00 -1.58
N ALA A 85 1.39 8.33 -0.62
CA ALA A 85 1.28 8.67 0.80
C ALA A 85 1.71 10.13 1.07
N ARG A 86 2.84 10.56 0.51
CA ARG A 86 3.30 11.95 0.61
C ARG A 86 2.31 12.97 0.03
N ARG A 87 1.72 12.67 -1.14
CA ARG A 87 0.70 13.55 -1.74
C ARG A 87 -0.54 13.63 -0.85
N LYS A 88 -1.01 12.49 -0.33
CA LYS A 88 -2.16 12.44 0.57
C LYS A 88 -1.93 13.28 1.82
N ILE A 89 -0.79 13.14 2.50
CA ILE A 89 -0.49 13.94 3.70
C ILE A 89 -0.57 15.44 3.41
N LYS A 90 0.00 15.89 2.28
CA LYS A 90 -0.07 17.30 1.86
C LYS A 90 -1.51 17.76 1.58
N THR A 91 -2.32 16.90 0.96
CA THR A 91 -3.72 17.20 0.66
C THR A 91 -4.58 17.24 1.92
N PHE A 92 -4.30 16.41 2.92
CA PHE A 92 -5.08 16.33 4.15
C PHE A 92 -5.06 17.65 4.92
N HIS A 93 -3.91 18.32 4.99
CA HIS A 93 -3.80 19.63 5.65
C HIS A 93 -4.82 20.63 5.08
N GLY A 94 -4.82 20.86 3.77
CA GLY A 94 -5.78 21.77 3.15
C GLY A 94 -7.23 21.31 3.24
N ARG A 95 -7.51 20.02 3.38
CA ARG A 95 -8.87 19.53 3.59
C ARG A 95 -9.36 19.79 5.01
N ILE A 96 -8.49 19.68 6.00
CA ILE A 96 -8.83 20.02 7.40
C ILE A 96 -9.08 21.53 7.52
N GLU A 97 -8.20 22.37 6.92
CA GLU A 97 -8.37 23.82 6.92
C GLU A 97 -9.71 24.26 6.30
N ARG A 98 -10.23 23.53 5.30
CA ARG A 98 -11.53 23.80 4.69
C ARG A 98 -12.71 23.10 5.38
N GLY A 99 -12.49 22.38 6.47
CA GLY A 99 -13.52 21.60 7.16
C GLY A 99 -14.03 20.37 6.38
N GLU A 100 -13.34 19.96 5.32
CA GLU A 100 -13.72 18.82 4.47
C GLU A 100 -13.27 17.47 5.04
N MET A 101 -12.49 17.48 6.12
CA MET A 101 -11.91 16.28 6.74
C MET A 101 -11.79 16.46 8.24
N SER A 102 -12.30 15.49 9.00
CA SER A 102 -12.18 15.47 10.45
C SER A 102 -10.77 14.97 10.90
N TYR A 103 -10.42 15.25 12.15
CA TYR A 103 -9.20 14.68 12.74
C TYR A 103 -9.28 13.16 12.90
N GLU A 104 -10.48 12.58 13.02
CA GLU A 104 -10.71 11.13 13.06
C GLU A 104 -10.39 10.47 11.70
N ASP A 105 -10.85 11.07 10.60
CA ASP A 105 -10.52 10.62 9.26
C ASP A 105 -9.02 10.73 8.98
N LEU A 106 -8.38 11.81 9.46
CA LEU A 106 -6.94 12.01 9.38
C LEU A 106 -6.21 10.88 10.11
N TRP A 107 -6.59 10.60 11.37
CA TRP A 107 -5.99 9.55 12.20
C TRP A 107 -6.09 8.19 11.52
N THR A 108 -7.28 7.80 11.11
CA THR A 108 -7.53 6.53 10.40
C THR A 108 -6.69 6.41 9.13
N SER A 109 -6.64 7.48 8.33
CA SER A 109 -5.90 7.50 7.06
C SER A 109 -4.40 7.45 7.26
N VAL A 110 -3.86 8.18 8.24
CA VAL A 110 -2.41 8.24 8.52
C VAL A 110 -1.93 6.95 9.14
N ASN A 111 -2.64 6.42 10.14
CA ASN A 111 -2.29 5.13 10.76
C ASN A 111 -2.32 3.99 9.74
N GLY A 112 -3.33 3.92 8.89
CA GLY A 112 -3.37 2.93 7.82
C GLY A 112 -2.19 3.04 6.84
N MET A 113 -1.70 4.25 6.55
CA MET A 113 -0.51 4.45 5.74
C MET A 113 0.78 4.03 6.45
N LEU A 114 0.93 4.36 7.73
CA LEU A 114 2.11 4.01 8.53
C LEU A 114 2.18 2.49 8.72
N ALA A 115 1.09 1.85 9.16
CA ALA A 115 0.98 0.40 9.33
C ALA A 115 1.30 -0.36 8.02
N TYR A 116 0.87 0.16 6.86
CA TYR A 116 1.22 -0.42 5.56
C TYR A 116 2.74 -0.48 5.35
N PHE A 117 3.49 0.56 5.68
CA PHE A 117 4.95 0.57 5.51
C PHE A 117 5.67 -0.19 6.62
N GLU A 118 5.16 -0.18 7.84
CA GLU A 118 5.68 -0.96 8.98
C GLU A 118 5.60 -2.46 8.70
N GLY A 119 4.48 -2.94 8.14
CA GLY A 119 4.31 -4.33 7.71
C GLY A 119 5.33 -4.83 6.68
N TYR A 120 6.07 -3.92 6.03
CA TYR A 120 7.16 -4.26 5.10
C TYR A 120 8.57 -4.05 5.68
N ASN A 121 8.71 -3.88 6.99
CA ASN A 121 9.98 -3.54 7.65
C ASN A 121 10.68 -2.31 7.03
N ASP A 122 9.89 -1.36 6.53
CA ASP A 122 10.39 -0.19 5.80
C ASP A 122 10.54 1.03 6.73
N HIS A 123 11.20 0.80 7.86
CA HIS A 123 11.35 1.77 8.94
C HIS A 123 11.82 3.16 8.46
N ARG A 124 12.79 3.19 7.51
CA ARG A 124 13.28 4.46 6.95
C ARG A 124 12.18 5.27 6.24
N ARG A 125 11.20 4.59 5.62
CA ARG A 125 10.08 5.26 4.96
C ARG A 125 9.03 5.72 5.95
N VAL A 126 8.76 4.93 6.98
CA VAL A 126 7.90 5.33 8.10
C VAL A 126 8.43 6.62 8.74
N LEU A 127 9.71 6.66 9.10
CA LEU A 127 10.35 7.86 9.66
C LEU A 127 10.24 9.08 8.72
N ARG A 128 10.41 8.88 7.42
CA ARG A 128 10.27 9.98 6.44
C ARG A 128 8.83 10.48 6.33
N LEU A 129 7.82 9.62 6.47
CA LEU A 129 6.41 10.03 6.50
C LEU A 129 6.07 10.75 7.78
N ARG A 130 6.53 10.27 8.94
CA ARG A 130 6.34 10.93 10.25
C ARG A 130 6.96 12.33 10.25
N ARG A 131 8.21 12.48 9.76
CA ARG A 131 8.86 13.79 9.63
C ARG A 131 8.11 14.73 8.68
N LEU A 132 7.61 14.24 7.55
CA LEU A 132 6.81 15.04 6.63
C LEU A 132 5.50 15.46 7.27
N PHE A 133 4.85 14.57 8.00
CA PHE A 133 3.61 14.88 8.72
C PHE A 133 3.86 15.98 9.76
N TYR A 134 4.89 15.81 10.59
CA TYR A 134 5.28 16.82 11.57
C TYR A 134 5.58 18.19 10.94
N ALA A 135 6.29 18.21 9.82
CA ALA A 135 6.61 19.46 9.10
C ALA A 135 5.38 20.20 8.57
N ILE A 136 4.27 19.47 8.31
CA ILE A 136 3.03 20.05 7.75
C ILE A 136 2.05 20.41 8.86
N PHE A 137 1.89 19.57 9.87
CA PHE A 137 0.85 19.72 10.90
C PHE A 137 1.37 20.34 12.21
N GLY A 138 2.69 20.39 12.41
CA GLY A 138 3.31 20.91 13.63
C GLY A 138 3.28 19.96 14.83
N PHE A 139 2.70 18.78 14.69
CA PHE A 139 2.65 17.73 15.71
C PHE A 139 2.90 16.33 15.10
N SER A 140 3.22 15.35 15.94
CA SER A 140 3.48 14.00 15.45
C SER A 140 2.17 13.20 15.25
N PRO A 141 2.15 12.18 14.37
CA PRO A 141 0.95 11.38 14.13
C PRO A 141 0.37 10.73 15.39
N GLU A 142 1.19 10.44 16.37
CA GLU A 142 0.78 9.85 17.65
C GLU A 142 -0.12 10.78 18.47
N HIS A 143 0.01 12.09 18.29
CA HIS A 143 -0.78 13.10 19.00
C HIS A 143 -2.09 13.46 18.28
N ILE A 144 -2.43 12.81 17.17
CA ILE A 144 -3.70 13.09 16.47
C ILE A 144 -4.90 12.78 17.39
N GLU A 145 -4.80 11.76 18.25
CA GLU A 145 -5.86 11.40 19.20
C GLU A 145 -6.16 12.54 20.17
N ASP A 146 -5.14 13.27 20.63
CA ASP A 146 -5.32 14.42 21.52
C ASP A 146 -6.13 15.54 20.86
N PHE A 147 -5.90 15.76 19.54
CA PHE A 147 -6.67 16.73 18.76
C PHE A 147 -8.07 16.24 18.46
N ARG A 148 -8.28 14.95 18.25
CA ARG A 148 -9.59 14.33 18.09
C ARG A 148 -10.48 14.57 19.32
N MET A 149 -9.93 14.34 20.50
CA MET A 149 -10.65 14.53 21.76
C MET A 149 -10.96 16.02 22.01
N ARG A 150 -10.04 16.93 21.67
CA ARG A 150 -10.28 18.37 21.77
C ARG A 150 -11.35 18.86 20.80
N GLY A 151 -11.37 18.36 19.55
CA GLY A 151 -12.39 18.70 18.56
C GLY A 151 -13.80 18.27 19.01
N ALA A 152 -13.95 17.07 19.54
CA ALA A 152 -15.21 16.57 20.08
C ALA A 152 -15.73 17.44 21.23
N ASN A 153 -14.85 17.91 22.13
CA ASN A 153 -15.23 18.81 23.21
C ASN A 153 -15.65 20.20 22.69
N HIS A 154 -15.03 20.69 21.62
CA HIS A 154 -15.39 21.99 21.02
C HIS A 154 -16.76 21.95 20.36
N GLU A 155 -17.13 20.87 19.68
CA GLU A 155 -18.47 20.68 19.10
C GLU A 155 -19.56 20.62 20.18
N VAL A 156 -19.28 19.93 21.30
CA VAL A 156 -20.20 19.87 22.46
C VAL A 156 -20.38 21.26 23.08
N HIS A 157 -19.32 22.03 23.26
CA HIS A 157 -19.42 23.39 23.78
C HIS A 157 -20.17 24.36 22.85
N CYS A 158 -19.94 24.26 21.53
CA CYS A 158 -20.68 25.06 20.56
C CYS A 158 -22.18 24.71 20.54
N ALA A 159 -22.53 23.40 20.66
CA ALA A 159 -23.93 22.97 20.72
C ALA A 159 -24.61 23.43 22.01
N GLN A 160 -23.94 23.43 23.15
CA GLN A 160 -24.47 23.95 24.44
C GLN A 160 -24.65 25.45 24.39
N ALA A 161 -23.69 26.22 23.88
CA ALA A 161 -23.81 27.69 23.76
C ALA A 161 -24.96 28.14 22.82
N LEU A 162 -25.28 27.35 21.78
CA LEU A 162 -26.39 27.60 20.89
C LEU A 162 -27.76 27.29 21.55
N GLN A 163 -27.80 26.40 22.54
CA GLN A 163 -29.01 26.10 23.32
C GLN A 163 -29.26 27.15 24.40
N GLU A 164 -28.22 27.65 25.08
CA GLU A 164 -28.32 28.68 26.11
C GLU A 164 -28.62 30.06 25.55
N GLY A 165 -28.32 30.34 24.28
CA GLY A 165 -28.68 31.62 23.62
C GLY A 165 -30.12 31.71 23.08
N ARG A 166 -30.98 30.71 23.33
CA ARG A 166 -32.37 30.63 22.90
C ARG A 166 -33.42 30.70 24.04
N SER A 167 -33.01 31.01 25.24
CA SER A 167 -33.90 31.19 26.40
C SER A 167 -34.14 32.68 26.72
#